data_b096b8c1232421b1f2e87784d40c0dec
#
_entry.id   b096b8c1232421b1f2e87784d40c0dec
#
_cell.length_a   1.000
_cell.length_b   1.000
_cell.length_c   1.000
_cell.angle_alpha   90.00
_cell.angle_beta   90.00
_cell.angle_gamma   90.00
#
_symmetry.space_group_name_H-M   'P 1'
#
loop_
_entity.id
_entity.type
_entity.pdbx_description
1 polymer ?
#
loop_
_entity_poly.entity_id
_entity_poly.type
_entity_poly.pdbx_seq_one_letter_code
_entity_poly.pdbx_strand_id
1 'polypeptide(L)' 'MSRKEKRLKRLLGQPSDLRFAELESVLSQVGYVRDRTRGSHTVYVKDGYPTLTIPVKSPVKSYLVNQVLVEIEDLLDG' A
#
# COMPACT_ATOMS: atom_id res chain seq x y z
N MET A 1 18.29 -5.03 9.08
CA MET A 1 17.14 -4.91 8.18
C MET A 1 17.06 -3.52 7.57
N SER A 2 16.76 -3.44 6.30
CA SER A 2 16.53 -2.17 5.64
C SER A 2 15.16 -1.59 6.04
N ARG A 3 14.96 -0.30 5.78
CA ARG A 3 13.66 0.32 6.03
C ARG A 3 12.55 -0.33 5.21
N LYS A 4 12.88 -0.74 3.99
CA LYS A 4 11.95 -1.42 3.10
C LYS A 4 11.45 -2.72 3.72
N GLU A 5 12.38 -3.52 4.24
CA GLU A 5 12.03 -4.80 4.86
C GLU A 5 11.16 -4.61 6.09
N LYS A 6 11.46 -3.61 6.92
CA LYS A 6 10.67 -3.32 8.11
C LYS A 6 9.25 -2.92 7.75
N ARG A 7 9.09 -2.08 6.73
CA ARG A 7 7.76 -1.63 6.29
C ARG A 7 6.95 -2.78 5.71
N LEU A 8 7.58 -3.61 4.88
CA LEU A 8 6.91 -4.78 4.32
C LEU A 8 6.49 -5.76 5.41
N LYS A 9 7.36 -5.98 6.37
CA LYS A 9 7.07 -6.86 7.49
C LYS A 9 5.90 -6.35 8.33
N ARG A 10 5.87 -5.03 8.58
CA ARG A 10 4.76 -4.40 9.30
C ARG A 10 3.44 -4.56 8.54
N LEU A 11 3.48 -4.35 7.21
CA LEU A 11 2.30 -4.50 6.37
C LEU A 11 1.80 -5.94 6.37
N LEU A 12 2.71 -6.90 6.27
CA LEU A 12 2.36 -8.33 6.30
C LEU A 12 1.75 -8.73 7.62
N GLY A 13 2.15 -8.07 8.71
CA GLY A 13 1.57 -8.30 10.03
C GLY A 13 0.18 -7.70 10.19
N GLN A 14 -0.25 -6.86 9.24
CA GLN A 14 -1.57 -6.24 9.22
C GLN A 14 -1.95 -5.57 10.55
N PRO A 15 -1.12 -4.64 11.04
CA PRO A 15 -1.41 -3.98 12.30
C PRO A 15 -2.68 -3.13 12.18
N SER A 16 -3.45 -3.09 13.25
CA SER A 16 -4.70 -2.31 13.27
C SER A 16 -4.46 -0.81 13.25
N ASP A 17 -3.24 -0.37 13.52
CA ASP A 17 -2.87 1.04 13.56
C ASP A 17 -2.06 1.50 12.35
N LEU A 18 -2.08 0.73 11.26
CA LEU A 18 -1.33 1.08 10.05
C LEU A 18 -1.80 2.42 9.51
N ARG A 19 -0.88 3.34 9.35
CA ARG A 19 -1.18 4.68 8.85
C ARG A 19 -1.17 4.72 7.34
N PHE A 20 -1.98 5.61 6.77
CA PHE A 20 -2.03 5.82 5.33
C PHE A 20 -0.63 6.07 4.74
N ALA A 21 0.18 6.91 5.42
CA ALA A 21 1.52 7.23 4.95
C ALA A 21 2.44 6.00 4.89
N GLU A 22 2.26 5.05 5.79
CA GLU A 22 3.03 3.81 5.80
C GLU A 22 2.67 2.95 4.58
N LEU A 23 1.37 2.84 4.30
CA LEU A 23 0.91 2.08 3.14
C LEU A 23 1.39 2.73 1.85
N GLU A 24 1.30 4.06 1.76
CA GLU A 24 1.79 4.80 0.61
C GLU A 24 3.28 4.55 0.37
N SER A 25 4.07 4.50 1.44
CA SER A 25 5.50 4.22 1.35
C SER A 25 5.76 2.83 0.78
N VAL A 26 4.99 1.83 1.20
CA VAL A 26 5.12 0.48 0.68
C VAL A 26 4.79 0.43 -0.81
N LEU A 27 3.70 1.07 -1.21
CA LEU A 27 3.30 1.10 -2.61
C LEU A 27 4.37 1.77 -3.47
N SER A 28 4.95 2.86 -2.99
CA SER A 28 6.03 3.54 -3.70
C SER A 28 7.25 2.63 -3.86
N GLN A 29 7.59 1.86 -2.84
CA GLN A 29 8.73 0.95 -2.87
C GLN A 29 8.56 -0.17 -3.89
N VAL A 30 7.34 -0.61 -4.13
CA VAL A 30 7.08 -1.67 -5.12
C VAL A 30 6.76 -1.13 -6.51
N GLY A 31 6.87 0.18 -6.70
CA GLY A 31 6.77 0.79 -8.02
C GLY A 31 5.43 1.42 -8.36
N TYR A 32 4.50 1.47 -7.43
CA TYR A 32 3.26 2.20 -7.66
C TYR A 32 3.49 3.70 -7.55
N VAL A 33 2.80 4.46 -8.37
CA VAL A 33 2.90 5.92 -8.42
C VAL A 33 1.53 6.52 -8.11
N ARG A 34 1.50 7.57 -7.32
CA ARG A 34 0.27 8.31 -7.07
C ARG A 34 -0.14 9.01 -8.37
N ASP A 35 -1.30 8.65 -8.89
CA ASP A 35 -1.83 9.26 -10.10
C ASP A 35 -2.60 10.53 -9.77
N ARG A 36 -3.55 10.43 -8.84
CA ARG A 36 -4.37 11.58 -8.45
C ARG A 36 -5.07 11.32 -7.13
N THR A 37 -5.55 12.41 -6.53
CA THR A 37 -6.40 12.37 -5.34
C THR A 37 -7.76 12.95 -5.71
N ARG A 38 -8.82 12.22 -5.42
CA ARG A 38 -10.19 12.67 -5.65
C ARG A 38 -10.93 12.65 -4.32
N GLY A 39 -11.13 13.85 -3.74
CA GLY A 39 -11.74 13.96 -2.43
C GLY A 39 -10.90 13.25 -1.38
N SER A 40 -11.47 12.25 -0.73
CA SER A 40 -10.79 11.48 0.30
C SER A 40 -10.14 10.21 -0.23
N HIS A 41 -10.07 10.01 -1.55
CA HIS A 41 -9.49 8.81 -2.15
C HIS A 41 -8.27 9.15 -2.99
N THR A 42 -7.22 8.34 -2.85
CA THR A 42 -6.00 8.48 -3.66
C THR A 42 -5.89 7.27 -4.58
N VAL A 43 -5.58 7.55 -5.85
CA VAL A 43 -5.46 6.52 -6.89
C VAL A 43 -3.98 6.26 -7.15
N TYR A 44 -3.59 4.98 -7.13
CA TYR A 44 -2.21 4.55 -7.39
C TYR A 44 -2.20 3.67 -8.62
N VAL A 45 -1.21 3.86 -9.48
CA VAL A 45 -1.08 3.12 -10.74
C VAL A 45 0.31 2.54 -10.89
N LYS A 46 0.37 1.38 -11.56
CA LYS A 46 1.62 0.75 -11.95
C LYS A 46 1.35 -0.04 -13.22
N ASP A 47 2.23 0.10 -14.22
CA ASP A 47 2.10 -0.60 -15.49
C ASP A 47 2.06 -2.11 -15.29
N GLY A 48 1.05 -2.74 -15.88
CA GLY A 48 0.87 -4.19 -15.80
C GLY A 48 0.18 -4.67 -14.53
N TYR A 49 -0.25 -3.74 -13.67
CA TYR A 49 -0.90 -4.07 -12.39
C TYR A 49 -2.23 -3.34 -12.25
N PRO A 50 -3.15 -3.88 -11.46
CA PRO A 50 -4.43 -3.21 -11.24
C PRO A 50 -4.26 -1.87 -10.56
N THR A 51 -5.13 -0.92 -10.92
CA THR A 51 -5.20 0.37 -10.27
C THR A 51 -5.75 0.20 -8.85
N LEU A 52 -5.10 0.84 -7.89
CA LEU A 52 -5.51 0.79 -6.48
C LEU A 52 -6.10 2.13 -6.07
N THR A 53 -7.26 2.10 -5.43
CA THR A 53 -7.90 3.30 -4.88
C THR A 53 -8.00 3.14 -3.36
N ILE A 54 -7.35 4.04 -2.63
CA ILE A 54 -7.21 3.93 -1.18
C ILE A 54 -7.73 5.20 -0.50
N PRO A 55 -8.66 5.08 0.46
CA PRO A 55 -9.14 6.24 1.21
C PRO A 55 -8.00 6.87 2.02
N VAL A 56 -7.93 8.20 2.01
CA VAL A 56 -6.95 8.96 2.81
C VAL A 56 -7.47 9.01 4.24
N LYS A 57 -7.27 7.94 4.97
CA LYS A 57 -7.79 7.80 6.32
C LYS A 57 -6.86 6.92 7.14
N SER A 58 -6.53 7.35 8.35
CA SER A 58 -5.72 6.56 9.28
C SER A 58 -6.52 6.27 10.54
N PRO A 59 -6.42 5.04 11.06
CA PRO A 59 -5.68 3.91 10.51
C PRO A 59 -6.37 3.31 9.28
N VAL A 60 -5.60 2.67 8.43
CA VAL A 60 -6.13 1.99 7.24
C VAL A 60 -6.84 0.72 7.68
N LYS A 61 -8.02 0.48 7.14
CA LYS A 61 -8.80 -0.69 7.51
C LYS A 61 -8.13 -1.99 7.03
N SER A 62 -8.20 -3.02 7.86
CA SER A 62 -7.53 -4.29 7.58
C SER A 62 -7.90 -4.91 6.24
N TYR A 63 -9.17 -4.82 5.83
CA TYR A 63 -9.57 -5.41 4.56
C TYR A 63 -8.91 -4.71 3.36
N LEU A 64 -8.64 -3.41 3.49
CA LEU A 64 -7.93 -2.67 2.44
C LEU A 64 -6.47 -3.09 2.36
N VAL A 65 -5.84 -3.30 3.52
CA VAL A 65 -4.47 -3.79 3.58
C VAL A 65 -4.38 -5.16 2.90
N ASN A 66 -5.35 -6.04 3.18
CA ASN A 66 -5.40 -7.36 2.56
C ASN A 66 -5.54 -7.28 1.05
N GLN A 67 -6.41 -6.40 0.55
CA GLN A 67 -6.59 -6.21 -0.89
C GLN A 67 -5.29 -5.76 -1.55
N VAL A 68 -4.61 -4.81 -0.93
CA VAL A 68 -3.33 -4.31 -1.45
C VAL A 68 -2.30 -5.43 -1.49
N LEU A 69 -2.20 -6.21 -0.41
CA LEU A 69 -1.25 -7.32 -0.34
C LEU A 69 -1.47 -8.34 -1.45
N VAL A 70 -2.72 -8.66 -1.73
CA VAL A 70 -3.05 -9.61 -2.82
C VAL A 70 -2.56 -9.07 -4.16
N GLU A 71 -2.77 -7.78 -4.42
CA GLU A 71 -2.42 -7.18 -5.70
C GLU A 71 -0.91 -7.02 -5.91
N ILE A 72 -0.15 -6.87 -4.83
CA ILE A 72 1.30 -6.66 -4.93
C ILE A 72 2.12 -7.86 -4.46
N GLU A 73 1.48 -9.00 -4.25
CA GLU A 73 2.11 -10.19 -3.69
C GLU A 73 3.39 -10.59 -4.42
N ASP A 74 3.35 -10.63 -5.73
CA ASP A 74 4.51 -11.00 -6.53
C ASP A 74 5.64 -9.97 -6.47
N LEU A 75 5.33 -8.74 -6.12
CA LEU A 75 6.33 -7.68 -5.97
C LEU A 75 7.05 -7.77 -4.63
N LEU A 76 6.45 -8.44 -3.65
CA LEU A 76 7.02 -8.59 -2.32
C LEU A 76 8.11 -9.63 -2.25
N ASP A 77 8.14 -10.55 -3.20
CA ASP A 77 9.13 -11.63 -3.26
C ASP A 77 10.45 -11.19 -3.90
N GLY A 78 10.49 -9.99 -4.42
CA GLY A 78 11.65 -9.48 -5.16
C GLY A 78 12.78 -8.91 -4.29
#